data_dae2f3265e97905eed044d09a29377cf
#
_entry.id   dae2f3265e97905eed044d09a29377cf
#
_cell.length_a   1.000
_cell.length_b   1.000
_cell.length_c   1.000
_cell.angle_alpha   90.00
_cell.angle_beta   90.00
_cell.angle_gamma   90.00
#
_symmetry.space_group_name_H-M   'P 1'
#
loop_
_entity.id
_entity.type
_entity.pdbx_description
1 polymer ?
#
loop_
_entity_poly.entity_id
_entity_poly.type
_entity_poly.pdbx_seq_one_letter_code
_entity_poly.pdbx_strand_id
1 'polypeptide(L)'
;MLMELTRDEIDDVLADQIVGRLGLVDGSTPYVVPISYAYRDGDIYAHSAQGRKLDALRSHPEVCFEVDDVSSVDDWRSVIAWGFFEQLVGADAREGLDILLDRFRPVFAEAGAEHPGAEIGMMRTLDIPRSASAGPDLGRPGSSAAVYRIRLETVTGRAERPR
;
A
#
# COMPACT_ATOMS: atom_id res chain seq x y z
N MET A 1 -3.69 -16.11 24.04
CA MET A 1 -4.88 -16.88 23.52
C MET A 1 -5.18 -16.37 22.13
N LEU A 2 -5.28 -17.25 21.14
CA LEU A 2 -5.62 -16.89 19.75
C LEU A 2 -7.09 -16.45 19.66
N MET A 3 -7.34 -15.30 19.02
CA MET A 3 -8.65 -14.65 18.89
C MET A 3 -8.85 -14.16 17.47
N GLU A 4 -10.11 -14.01 17.06
CA GLU A 4 -10.45 -13.28 15.84
C GLU A 4 -10.60 -11.80 16.16
N LEU A 5 -10.13 -10.94 15.25
CA LEU A 5 -10.30 -9.49 15.34
C LEU A 5 -11.70 -9.09 14.88
N THR A 6 -12.28 -8.11 15.54
CA THR A 6 -13.47 -7.42 15.07
C THR A 6 -13.16 -6.58 13.82
N ARG A 7 -14.19 -6.10 13.12
CA ARG A 7 -14.02 -5.24 11.96
C ARG A 7 -13.25 -3.97 12.30
N ASP A 8 -13.57 -3.33 13.40
CA ASP A 8 -12.89 -2.09 13.83
C ASP A 8 -11.41 -2.35 14.15
N GLU A 9 -11.09 -3.47 14.83
CA GLU A 9 -9.70 -3.85 15.08
C GLU A 9 -8.91 -4.18 13.80
N ILE A 10 -9.57 -4.75 12.79
CA ILE A 10 -8.98 -4.98 11.46
C ILE A 10 -8.67 -3.64 10.77
N ASP A 11 -9.63 -2.72 10.77
CA ASP A 11 -9.47 -1.39 10.19
C ASP A 11 -8.35 -0.60 10.89
N ASP A 12 -8.22 -0.72 12.21
CA ASP A 12 -7.11 -0.14 12.98
C ASP A 12 -5.75 -0.69 12.53
N VAL A 13 -5.60 -2.02 12.42
CA VAL A 13 -4.34 -2.63 11.96
C VAL A 13 -4.00 -2.17 10.55
N LEU A 14 -4.97 -2.15 9.63
CA LEU A 14 -4.77 -1.68 8.26
C LEU A 14 -4.37 -0.21 8.19
N ALA A 15 -4.93 0.64 9.04
CA ALA A 15 -4.66 2.07 9.07
C ALA A 15 -3.33 2.43 9.75
N ASP A 16 -2.95 1.70 10.80
CA ASP A 16 -1.77 2.01 11.62
C ASP A 16 -0.46 1.62 10.96
N GLN A 17 -0.43 0.50 10.21
CA GLN A 17 0.76 0.00 9.58
C GLN A 17 1.06 0.73 8.26
N ILE A 18 2.32 0.78 7.87
CA ILE A 18 2.80 1.49 6.67
C ILE A 18 3.39 0.56 5.59
N VAL A 19 3.75 -0.65 5.97
CA VAL A 19 4.28 -1.67 5.05
C VAL A 19 3.47 -2.94 5.20
N GLY A 20 2.94 -3.43 4.10
CA GLY A 20 2.29 -4.73 4.01
C GLY A 20 2.95 -5.60 2.94
N ARG A 21 2.45 -6.81 2.78
CA ARG A 21 2.92 -7.77 1.77
C ARG A 21 1.80 -8.03 0.79
N LEU A 22 2.09 -7.77 -0.48
CA LEU A 22 1.16 -8.05 -1.57
C LEU A 22 1.52 -9.39 -2.20
N GLY A 23 0.61 -10.34 -2.08
CA GLY A 23 0.66 -11.63 -2.75
C GLY A 23 -0.06 -11.56 -4.08
N LEU A 24 0.62 -11.94 -5.14
CA LEU A 24 0.11 -11.91 -6.51
C LEU A 24 0.65 -13.10 -7.31
N VAL A 25 0.15 -13.27 -8.54
CA VAL A 25 0.60 -14.33 -9.45
C VAL A 25 1.33 -13.69 -10.62
N ASP A 26 2.56 -14.13 -10.85
CA ASP A 26 3.37 -13.78 -12.00
C ASP A 26 3.47 -14.99 -12.94
N GLY A 27 2.74 -14.95 -14.03
CA GLY A 27 2.52 -16.12 -14.88
C GLY A 27 1.74 -17.21 -14.14
N SER A 28 2.42 -18.28 -13.73
CA SER A 28 1.86 -19.36 -12.89
C SER A 28 2.52 -19.46 -11.51
N THR A 29 3.40 -18.51 -11.19
CA THR A 29 4.22 -18.56 -9.97
C THR A 29 3.65 -17.59 -8.93
N PRO A 30 3.42 -18.04 -7.68
CA PRO A 30 3.12 -17.13 -6.58
C PRO A 30 4.29 -16.17 -6.35
N TYR A 31 3.97 -14.90 -6.12
CA TYR A 31 4.94 -13.85 -5.94
C TYR A 31 4.50 -12.92 -4.80
N VAL A 32 5.38 -12.66 -3.84
CA VAL A 32 5.11 -11.80 -2.67
C VAL A 32 6.11 -10.66 -2.66
N VAL A 33 5.60 -9.44 -2.53
CA VAL A 33 6.43 -8.24 -2.45
C VAL A 33 5.97 -7.33 -1.30
N PRO A 34 6.89 -6.68 -0.58
CA PRO A 34 6.53 -5.62 0.34
C PRO A 34 6.09 -4.39 -0.44
N ILE A 35 5.06 -3.71 0.08
CA ILE A 35 4.60 -2.42 -0.42
C ILE A 35 4.38 -1.45 0.73
N SER A 36 4.77 -0.19 0.53
CA SER A 36 4.28 0.90 1.37
C SER A 36 2.90 1.33 0.89
N TYR A 37 1.98 1.53 1.81
CA TYR A 37 0.58 1.73 1.45
C TYR A 37 -0.12 2.73 2.36
N ALA A 38 -1.28 3.20 1.92
CA ALA A 38 -2.27 3.88 2.73
C ALA A 38 -3.59 3.10 2.67
N TYR A 39 -4.28 3.01 3.80
CA TYR A 39 -5.62 2.43 3.89
C TYR A 39 -6.65 3.53 4.03
N ARG A 40 -7.71 3.49 3.21
CA ARG A 40 -8.86 4.39 3.33
C ARG A 40 -10.12 3.71 2.78
N ASP A 41 -11.18 3.72 3.58
CA ASP A 41 -12.53 3.32 3.18
C ASP A 41 -12.63 1.92 2.55
N GLY A 42 -11.84 0.97 3.05
CA GLY A 42 -11.83 -0.41 2.57
C GLY A 42 -10.88 -0.67 1.39
N ASP A 43 -10.13 0.34 0.95
CA ASP A 43 -9.17 0.23 -0.14
C ASP A 43 -7.73 0.45 0.33
N ILE A 44 -6.81 -0.29 -0.27
CA ILE A 44 -5.36 -0.11 -0.13
C ILE A 44 -4.87 0.72 -1.32
N TYR A 45 -4.21 1.83 -1.03
CA TYR A 45 -3.57 2.69 -2.04
C TYR A 45 -2.07 2.53 -2.02
N ALA A 46 -1.46 2.43 -3.19
CA ALA A 46 -0.02 2.34 -3.32
C ALA A 46 0.44 2.89 -4.68
N HIS A 47 1.75 3.05 -4.81
CA HIS A 47 2.36 3.43 -6.07
C HIS A 47 3.54 2.52 -6.40
N SER A 48 3.90 2.45 -7.66
CA SER A 48 5.03 1.65 -8.12
C SER A 48 5.61 2.19 -9.42
N ALA A 49 6.92 2.08 -9.57
CA ALA A 49 7.54 2.18 -10.88
C ALA A 49 7.06 1.04 -11.81
N GLN A 50 7.12 1.28 -13.12
CA GLN A 50 6.87 0.24 -14.11
C GLN A 50 7.84 -0.93 -13.90
N GLY A 51 7.36 -2.15 -14.11
CA GLY A 51 8.15 -3.35 -13.96
C GLY A 51 7.30 -4.60 -13.67
N ARG A 52 8.00 -5.69 -13.35
CA ARG A 52 7.45 -7.04 -13.18
C ARG A 52 6.18 -7.08 -12.31
N LYS A 53 6.16 -6.36 -11.19
CA LYS A 53 5.01 -6.32 -10.28
C LYS A 53 3.77 -5.78 -10.98
N LEU A 54 3.87 -4.62 -11.65
CA LEU A 54 2.72 -4.01 -12.35
C LEU A 54 2.27 -4.84 -13.54
N ASP A 55 3.19 -5.46 -14.27
CA ASP A 55 2.85 -6.33 -15.39
C ASP A 55 2.07 -7.57 -14.92
N ALA A 56 2.50 -8.17 -13.81
CA ALA A 56 1.81 -9.29 -13.19
C ALA A 56 0.41 -8.87 -12.68
N LEU A 57 0.28 -7.73 -12.01
CA LEU A 57 -0.99 -7.21 -11.51
C LEU A 57 -1.98 -6.88 -12.62
N ARG A 58 -1.51 -6.38 -13.76
CA ARG A 58 -2.36 -6.13 -14.93
C ARG A 58 -2.86 -7.42 -15.57
N SER A 59 -2.04 -8.47 -15.57
CA SER A 59 -2.38 -9.76 -16.13
C SER A 59 -3.29 -10.60 -15.23
N HIS A 60 -3.06 -10.51 -13.90
CA HIS A 60 -3.81 -11.23 -12.87
C HIS A 60 -4.16 -10.26 -11.73
N PRO A 61 -5.31 -9.57 -11.83
CA PRO A 61 -5.65 -8.51 -10.88
C PRO A 61 -6.10 -9.02 -9.50
N GLU A 62 -6.42 -10.31 -9.35
CA GLU A 62 -6.73 -10.90 -8.06
C GLU A 62 -5.48 -10.97 -7.18
N VAL A 63 -5.57 -10.45 -5.97
CA VAL A 63 -4.44 -10.35 -5.05
C VAL A 63 -4.85 -10.71 -3.62
N CYS A 64 -3.84 -11.08 -2.84
CA CYS A 64 -3.92 -11.20 -1.40
C CYS A 64 -3.01 -10.15 -0.77
N PHE A 65 -3.50 -9.46 0.24
CA PHE A 65 -2.72 -8.50 1.02
C PHE A 65 -2.62 -8.96 2.46
N GLU A 66 -1.45 -8.87 3.02
CA GLU A 66 -1.18 -9.23 4.41
C GLU A 66 -0.48 -8.07 5.12
N VAL A 67 -0.84 -7.84 6.37
CA VAL A 67 -0.17 -6.90 7.26
C VAL A 67 -0.25 -7.38 8.71
N ASP A 68 0.82 -7.16 9.45
CA ASP A 68 0.93 -7.55 10.84
C ASP A 68 1.47 -6.42 11.73
N ASP A 69 1.12 -6.52 13.00
CA ASP A 69 1.64 -5.71 14.09
C ASP A 69 2.12 -6.68 15.18
N VAL A 70 3.43 -6.83 15.30
CA VAL A 70 4.06 -7.84 16.17
C VAL A 70 4.89 -7.16 17.23
N SER A 71 4.41 -7.21 18.48
CA SER A 71 5.17 -6.77 19.66
C SER A 71 6.04 -7.89 20.24
N SER A 72 5.52 -9.12 20.27
CA SER A 72 6.22 -10.31 20.73
C SER A 72 5.60 -11.57 20.13
N VAL A 73 6.14 -12.76 20.47
CA VAL A 73 5.63 -14.05 19.98
C VAL A 73 4.23 -14.38 20.50
N ASP A 74 3.82 -13.77 21.61
CA ASP A 74 2.52 -13.95 22.26
C ASP A 74 1.67 -12.66 22.31
N ASP A 75 2.13 -11.61 21.59
CA ASP A 75 1.40 -10.33 21.45
C ASP A 75 1.55 -9.82 20.02
N TRP A 76 0.58 -10.18 19.18
CA TRP A 76 0.55 -9.79 17.77
C TRP A 76 -0.87 -9.71 17.24
N ARG A 77 -1.03 -8.94 16.17
CA ARG A 77 -2.23 -8.86 15.35
C ARG A 77 -1.82 -9.04 13.88
N SER A 78 -2.62 -9.75 13.12
CA SER A 78 -2.42 -9.88 11.66
C SER A 78 -3.74 -9.80 10.91
N VAL A 79 -3.69 -9.23 9.74
CA VAL A 79 -4.82 -9.10 8.81
C VAL A 79 -4.42 -9.69 7.46
N ILE A 80 -5.30 -10.54 6.93
CA ILE A 80 -5.23 -11.03 5.56
C ILE A 80 -6.46 -10.54 4.82
N ALA A 81 -6.25 -9.93 3.66
CA ALA A 81 -7.30 -9.39 2.82
C ALA A 81 -7.16 -9.92 1.38
N TRP A 82 -8.27 -10.10 0.71
CA TRP A 82 -8.34 -10.46 -0.71
C TRP A 82 -9.07 -9.37 -1.44
N GLY A 83 -8.63 -9.07 -2.65
CA GLY A 83 -9.22 -8.03 -3.45
C GLY A 83 -8.66 -7.96 -4.86
N PHE A 84 -8.95 -6.87 -5.54
CA PHE A 84 -8.61 -6.67 -6.94
C PHE A 84 -7.78 -5.41 -7.13
N PHE A 85 -6.70 -5.58 -7.89
CA PHE A 85 -5.89 -4.47 -8.37
C PHE A 85 -6.63 -3.63 -9.39
N GLU A 86 -6.54 -2.31 -9.23
CA GLU A 86 -7.04 -1.33 -10.18
C GLU A 86 -6.00 -0.21 -10.34
N GLN A 87 -5.47 -0.06 -11.54
CA GLN A 87 -4.61 1.09 -11.84
C GLN A 87 -5.46 2.35 -11.96
N LEU A 88 -5.12 3.37 -11.19
CA LEU A 88 -5.82 4.64 -11.20
C LEU A 88 -5.27 5.56 -12.29
N VAL A 89 -6.16 6.36 -12.88
CA VAL A 89 -5.82 7.33 -13.93
C VAL A 89 -6.55 8.65 -13.68
N GLY A 90 -6.02 9.75 -14.21
CA GLY A 90 -6.67 11.05 -14.16
C GLY A 90 -6.96 11.55 -12.74
N ALA A 91 -8.21 11.91 -12.47
CA ALA A 91 -8.65 12.44 -11.17
C ALA A 91 -8.51 11.40 -10.05
N ASP A 92 -8.81 10.12 -10.31
CA ASP A 92 -8.69 9.04 -9.33
C ASP A 92 -7.23 8.78 -8.95
N ALA A 93 -6.30 8.86 -9.91
CA ALA A 93 -4.88 8.77 -9.61
C ALA A 93 -4.39 9.94 -8.76
N ARG A 94 -4.93 11.12 -8.97
CA ARG A 94 -4.62 12.31 -8.18
C ARG A 94 -5.11 12.18 -6.75
N GLU A 95 -6.34 11.73 -6.57
CA GLU A 95 -6.91 11.44 -5.25
C GLU A 95 -6.11 10.35 -4.53
N GLY A 96 -5.78 9.25 -5.20
CA GLY A 96 -4.95 8.19 -4.63
C GLY A 96 -3.56 8.67 -4.21
N LEU A 97 -2.96 9.60 -4.98
CA LEU A 97 -1.71 10.23 -4.60
C LEU A 97 -1.87 11.11 -3.36
N ASP A 98 -2.92 11.92 -3.28
CA ASP A 98 -3.18 12.78 -2.12
C ASP A 98 -3.35 11.93 -0.85
N ILE A 99 -4.05 10.79 -0.93
CA ILE A 99 -4.19 9.83 0.16
C ILE A 99 -2.82 9.31 0.62
N LEU A 100 -1.95 8.94 -0.31
CA LEU A 100 -0.61 8.48 -0.01
C LEU A 100 0.25 9.58 0.63
N LEU A 101 0.21 10.78 0.09
CA LEU A 101 0.96 11.92 0.63
C LEU A 101 0.50 12.28 2.04
N ASP A 102 -0.80 12.31 2.30
CA ASP A 102 -1.36 12.56 3.63
C ASP A 102 -0.90 11.52 4.65
N ARG A 103 -0.85 10.24 4.23
CA ARG A 103 -0.39 9.16 5.10
C ARG A 103 1.10 9.23 5.41
N PHE A 104 1.93 9.54 4.42
CA PHE A 104 3.38 9.48 4.56
C PHE A 104 4.04 10.78 5.01
N ARG A 105 3.39 11.93 4.87
CA ARG A 105 3.93 13.21 5.32
C ARG A 105 4.34 13.24 6.79
N PRO A 106 3.53 12.74 7.76
CA PRO A 106 3.93 12.63 9.16
C PRO A 106 5.13 11.70 9.36
N VAL A 107 5.15 10.56 8.65
CA VAL A 107 6.25 9.57 8.74
C VAL A 107 7.57 10.19 8.30
N PHE A 108 7.59 10.98 7.24
CA PHE A 108 8.79 11.69 6.79
C PHE A 108 9.20 12.80 7.75
N ALA A 109 8.25 13.50 8.36
CA ALA A 109 8.54 14.55 9.34
C ALA A 109 9.17 13.98 10.61
N GLU A 110 8.71 12.81 11.10
CA GLU A 110 9.27 12.11 12.26
C GLU A 110 10.66 11.53 12.00
N ALA A 111 10.90 11.04 10.77
CA ALA A 111 12.19 10.49 10.37
C ALA A 111 13.31 11.56 10.29
N GLY A 112 12.95 12.85 10.40
CA GLY A 112 13.86 13.98 10.27
C GLY A 112 14.41 14.16 8.86
N ALA A 113 14.90 15.36 8.57
CA ALA A 113 15.49 15.70 7.26
C ALA A 113 16.78 14.92 6.93
N GLU A 114 17.22 14.03 7.80
CA GLU A 114 18.45 13.24 7.66
C GLU A 114 18.30 11.95 6.83
N HIS A 115 17.09 11.63 6.37
CA HIS A 115 16.87 10.49 5.47
C HIS A 115 16.31 10.94 4.10
N PRO A 116 17.10 11.68 3.31
CA PRO A 116 16.66 12.13 1.98
C PRO A 116 16.35 10.98 1.02
N GLY A 117 16.72 9.74 1.37
CA GLY A 117 16.53 8.57 0.52
C GLY A 117 15.10 8.05 0.45
N ALA A 118 14.33 8.11 1.54
CA ALA A 118 12.94 7.63 1.54
C ALA A 118 11.99 8.62 0.83
N GLU A 119 12.15 9.89 1.14
CA GLU A 119 11.43 10.98 0.46
C GLU A 119 11.78 11.05 -1.03
N ILE A 120 13.06 10.90 -1.37
CA ILE A 120 13.56 10.85 -2.74
C ILE A 120 13.06 9.58 -3.46
N GLY A 121 12.96 8.45 -2.79
CA GLY A 121 12.44 7.20 -3.37
C GLY A 121 10.99 7.34 -3.82
N MET A 122 10.12 7.88 -2.98
CA MET A 122 8.72 8.13 -3.31
C MET A 122 8.59 9.27 -4.33
N MET A 123 9.26 10.41 -4.13
CA MET A 123 9.21 11.55 -5.03
C MET A 123 9.82 11.27 -6.40
N ARG A 124 10.92 10.51 -6.48
CA ARG A 124 11.52 10.11 -7.77
C ARG A 124 10.61 9.15 -8.54
N THR A 125 9.91 8.27 -7.84
CA THR A 125 8.98 7.34 -8.47
C THR A 125 7.75 8.06 -9.01
N LEU A 126 7.36 9.16 -8.40
CA LEU A 126 6.19 9.95 -8.79
C LEU A 126 6.51 11.08 -9.77
N ASP A 127 7.80 11.32 -10.07
CA ASP A 127 8.26 12.40 -10.96
C ASP A 127 7.60 13.77 -10.61
N ILE A 128 7.51 14.06 -9.31
CA ILE A 128 6.91 15.29 -8.80
C ILE A 128 7.92 16.43 -9.01
N PRO A 129 7.66 17.40 -9.92
CA PRO A 129 8.53 18.54 -10.07
C PRO A 129 8.53 19.38 -8.79
N ARG A 130 9.69 19.85 -8.38
CA ARG A 130 9.87 20.74 -7.21
C ARG A 130 9.16 22.10 -7.35
N SER A 131 8.55 22.42 -8.48
CA SER A 131 7.78 23.63 -8.69
C SER A 131 6.28 23.33 -8.72
N ALA A 132 5.55 23.98 -7.85
CA ALA A 132 4.13 23.77 -7.50
C ALA A 132 3.10 24.10 -8.58
N SER A 133 3.42 24.11 -9.88
CA SER A 133 2.49 24.52 -10.92
C SER A 133 2.12 23.46 -11.97
N ALA A 134 2.79 22.33 -11.99
CA ALA A 134 2.42 21.22 -12.85
C ALA A 134 2.13 19.99 -11.96
N GLY A 135 0.88 19.57 -11.89
CA GLY A 135 0.52 18.33 -11.20
C GLY A 135 1.27 17.14 -11.81
N PRO A 136 1.54 16.09 -11.00
CA PRO A 136 2.27 14.93 -11.48
C PRO A 136 1.54 14.31 -12.67
N ASP A 137 2.31 13.90 -13.69
CA ASP A 137 1.82 13.26 -14.91
C ASP A 137 1.47 11.80 -14.64
N LEU A 138 0.45 11.61 -13.79
CA LEU A 138 -0.01 10.30 -13.34
C LEU A 138 -1.04 9.76 -14.34
N GLY A 139 -0.65 8.76 -15.09
CA GLY A 139 -1.57 8.02 -15.94
C GLY A 139 -1.49 8.31 -17.44
N ARG A 140 -0.48 9.07 -17.91
CA ARG A 140 -0.18 9.10 -19.35
C ARG A 140 0.58 7.83 -19.79
N PRO A 141 0.35 7.31 -21.00
CA PRO A 141 1.20 6.29 -21.58
C PRO A 141 2.64 6.81 -21.64
N GLY A 142 3.54 6.15 -20.89
CA GLY A 142 4.96 6.58 -20.79
C GLY A 142 5.37 7.19 -19.45
N SER A 143 4.45 7.43 -18.51
CA SER A 143 4.77 7.79 -17.13
C SER A 143 5.57 6.68 -16.45
N SER A 144 6.66 7.05 -15.75
CA SER A 144 7.57 6.10 -15.10
C SER A 144 6.98 5.47 -13.82
N ALA A 145 5.80 5.93 -13.35
CA ALA A 145 5.15 5.49 -12.13
C ALA A 145 3.65 5.30 -12.32
N ALA A 146 3.08 4.40 -11.54
CA ALA A 146 1.65 4.17 -11.49
C ALA A 146 1.14 4.27 -10.05
N VAL A 147 0.02 4.96 -9.85
CA VAL A 147 -0.79 4.90 -8.64
C VAL A 147 -1.87 3.87 -8.85
N TYR A 148 -2.10 3.03 -7.86
CA TYR A 148 -3.11 1.98 -7.93
C TYR A 148 -3.81 1.81 -6.59
N ARG A 149 -4.96 1.17 -6.61
CA ARG A 149 -5.62 0.68 -5.41
C ARG A 149 -5.88 -0.82 -5.50
N ILE A 150 -5.97 -1.43 -4.34
CA ILE A 150 -6.53 -2.76 -4.17
C ILE A 150 -7.89 -2.59 -3.51
N ARG A 151 -8.94 -2.94 -4.20
CA ARG A 151 -10.30 -2.95 -3.65
C ARG A 151 -10.48 -4.23 -2.84
N LEU A 152 -10.56 -4.09 -1.52
CA LEU A 152 -10.70 -5.24 -0.64
C LEU A 152 -12.13 -5.76 -0.65
N GLU A 153 -12.31 -7.06 -0.86
CA GLU A 153 -13.61 -7.72 -0.84
C GLU A 153 -13.80 -8.55 0.43
N THR A 154 -12.77 -9.24 0.86
CA THR A 154 -12.80 -10.10 2.05
C THR A 154 -11.60 -9.78 2.92
N VAL A 155 -11.84 -9.66 4.22
CA VAL A 155 -10.80 -9.44 5.21
C VAL A 155 -11.00 -10.37 6.40
N THR A 156 -9.90 -10.87 6.94
CA THR A 156 -9.86 -11.64 8.18
C THR A 156 -8.74 -11.12 9.06
N GLY A 157 -8.95 -11.12 10.36
CA GLY A 157 -7.94 -10.71 11.31
C GLY A 157 -7.82 -11.67 12.47
N ARG A 158 -6.60 -11.87 12.94
CA ARG A 158 -6.28 -12.68 14.11
C ARG A 158 -5.32 -11.97 15.05
N ALA A 159 -5.44 -12.29 16.32
CA ALA A 159 -4.53 -11.79 17.35
C ALA A 159 -4.17 -12.88 18.33
N GLU A 160 -2.99 -12.77 18.91
CA GLU A 160 -2.64 -13.39 20.16
C GLU A 160 -2.32 -12.31 21.19
N ARG A 161 -2.82 -12.44 22.41
CA ARG A 161 -2.54 -11.51 23.50
C ARG A 161 -1.98 -12.27 24.70
N PRO A 162 -0.99 -11.69 25.42
CA PRO A 162 -0.47 -12.31 26.64
C PRO A 162 -1.60 -12.49 27.68
N ARG A 163 -1.42 -13.47 28.53
CA ARG A 163 -2.37 -13.77 29.64
C ARG A 163 -2.18 -12.81 30.79
#